data_44796b12441a078035ec6f8b509c97fa
#
_entry.id   44796b12441a078035ec6f8b509c97fa
#
_cell.length_a   1.000
_cell.length_b   1.000
_cell.length_c   1.000
_cell.angle_alpha   90.00
_cell.angle_beta   90.00
_cell.angle_gamma   90.00
#
_symmetry.space_group_name_H-M   'P 1'
#
loop_
_entity.id
_entity.type
_entity.pdbx_description
1 polymer ?
#
loop_
_entity_poly.entity_id
_entity_poly.type
_entity_poly.pdbx_seq_one_letter_code
_entity_poly.pdbx_strand_id
1 'polypeptide(L)' 'MHLPFAVDRFIAVLEDNYNNAPTDAGRDQVVADACRLWAIWQPVPPASAAISQWINEHKKENR' A
#
# COMPACT_ATOMS: atom_id res chain seq x y z
N MET A 1 -15.58 8.69 -5.54
CA MET A 1 -14.98 8.94 -4.22
C MET A 1 -13.60 9.56 -4.39
N HIS A 2 -13.35 10.63 -3.66
CA HIS A 2 -12.04 11.29 -3.74
C HIS A 2 -11.16 10.86 -2.59
N LEU A 3 -9.94 10.54 -2.91
CA LEU A 3 -8.93 10.27 -1.89
C LEU A 3 -8.16 11.55 -1.60
N PRO A 4 -7.65 11.73 -0.38
CA PRO A 4 -6.71 12.80 -0.14
C PRO A 4 -5.54 12.68 -1.10
N PHE A 5 -5.08 13.81 -1.59
CA PHE A 5 -4.01 13.83 -2.57
C PHE A 5 -2.77 13.07 -2.09
N ALA A 6 -2.45 13.22 -0.82
CA ALA A 6 -1.26 12.56 -0.27
C ALA A 6 -1.38 11.03 -0.34
N VAL A 7 -2.59 10.51 -0.13
CA VAL A 7 -2.79 9.05 -0.18
C VAL A 7 -2.59 8.54 -1.59
N ASP A 8 -3.12 9.25 -2.59
CA ASP A 8 -2.91 8.86 -3.98
C ASP A 8 -1.43 8.80 -4.32
N ARG A 9 -0.67 9.78 -3.88
CA ARG A 9 0.76 9.79 -4.12
C ARG A 9 1.45 8.62 -3.45
N PHE A 10 1.10 8.35 -2.20
CA PHE A 10 1.72 7.25 -1.47
C PHE A 10 1.42 5.92 -2.13
N ILE A 11 0.19 5.72 -2.59
CA ILE A 11 -0.15 4.47 -3.27
C ILE A 11 0.64 4.34 -4.57
N ALA A 12 0.80 5.42 -5.30
CA ALA A 12 1.60 5.40 -6.53
C ALA A 12 3.06 5.04 -6.23
N VAL A 13 3.61 5.58 -5.14
CA VAL A 13 4.97 5.26 -4.73
C VAL A 13 5.08 3.81 -4.31
N LEU A 14 4.11 3.30 -3.57
CA LEU A 14 4.11 1.90 -3.16
C LEU A 14 4.10 0.99 -4.37
N GLU A 15 3.26 1.28 -5.33
CA GLU A 15 3.16 0.48 -6.55
C GLU A 15 4.48 0.49 -7.29
N ASP A 16 5.08 1.66 -7.43
CA ASP A 16 6.34 1.81 -8.10
C ASP A 16 7.43 1.01 -7.41
N ASN A 17 7.52 1.16 -6.11
CA ASN A 17 8.54 0.47 -5.33
C ASN A 17 8.35 -1.05 -5.40
N TYR A 18 7.10 -1.49 -5.36
CA TYR A 18 6.81 -2.92 -5.44
C TYR A 18 7.26 -3.47 -6.78
N ASN A 19 6.92 -2.76 -7.86
CA ASN A 19 7.27 -3.23 -9.21
C ASN A 19 8.76 -3.21 -9.48
N ASN A 20 9.48 -2.32 -8.80
CA ASN A 20 10.91 -2.19 -9.01
C ASN A 20 11.74 -2.99 -8.02
N ALA A 21 11.12 -3.61 -7.05
CA ALA A 21 11.85 -4.39 -6.06
C ALA A 21 12.50 -5.59 -6.72
N PRO A 22 13.80 -5.80 -6.53
CA PRO A 22 14.51 -6.89 -7.22
C PRO A 22 14.32 -8.25 -6.57
N THR A 23 13.81 -8.31 -5.34
CA THR A 23 13.68 -9.57 -4.63
C THR A 23 12.32 -9.65 -3.96
N ASP A 24 11.95 -10.86 -3.56
CA ASP A 24 10.73 -11.07 -2.80
C ASP A 24 10.80 -10.36 -1.45
N ALA A 25 11.97 -10.38 -0.82
CA ALA A 25 12.13 -9.67 0.45
C ALA A 25 11.88 -8.18 0.28
N GLY A 26 12.31 -7.61 -0.84
CA GLY A 26 12.06 -6.20 -1.12
C GLY A 26 10.58 -5.93 -1.31
N ARG A 27 9.88 -6.81 -2.01
CA ARG A 27 8.44 -6.66 -2.19
C ARG A 27 7.70 -6.78 -0.86
N ASP A 28 8.12 -7.72 -0.02
CA ASP A 28 7.51 -7.87 1.31
C ASP A 28 7.71 -6.61 2.14
N GLN A 29 8.87 -5.98 1.99
CA GLN A 29 9.14 -4.74 2.71
C GLN A 29 8.18 -3.63 2.27
N VAL A 30 7.88 -3.56 0.99
CA VAL A 30 6.94 -2.58 0.49
C VAL A 30 5.55 -2.82 1.08
N VAL A 31 5.13 -4.06 1.16
CA VAL A 31 3.85 -4.39 1.77
C VAL A 31 3.84 -4.03 3.24
N ALA A 32 4.94 -4.26 3.95
CA ALA A 32 5.04 -3.88 5.36
C ALA A 32 4.93 -2.37 5.53
N ASP A 33 5.54 -1.62 4.63
CA ASP A 33 5.42 -0.16 4.64
C ASP A 33 3.99 0.27 4.39
N ALA A 34 3.29 -0.43 3.50
CA ALA A 34 1.90 -0.13 3.23
C ALA A 34 1.03 -0.38 4.47
N CYS A 35 1.35 -1.40 5.24
CA CYS A 35 0.61 -1.67 6.47
C CYS A 35 0.78 -0.54 7.48
N ARG A 36 1.97 0.02 7.58
CA ARG A 36 2.18 1.18 8.44
C ARG A 36 1.40 2.38 7.94
N LEU A 37 1.39 2.57 6.65
CA LEU A 37 0.64 3.67 6.07
C LEU A 37 -0.86 3.51 6.34
N TRP A 38 -1.36 2.29 6.24
CA TRP A 38 -2.75 2.01 6.54
C TRP A 38 -3.07 2.42 7.99
N ALA A 39 -2.18 2.11 8.92
CA ALA A 39 -2.41 2.44 10.32
C ALA A 39 -2.51 3.95 10.52
N ILE A 40 -1.69 4.72 9.80
CA ILE A 40 -1.74 6.16 9.89
C ILE A 40 -3.06 6.71 9.35
N TRP A 41 -3.56 6.13 8.28
CA TRP A 41 -4.74 6.64 7.60
C TRP A 41 -6.04 5.95 8.02
N GLN A 42 -5.95 5.05 9.01
CA GLN A 42 -7.12 4.30 9.45
C GLN A 42 -8.31 5.20 9.85
N PRO A 43 -8.09 6.35 10.50
CA PRO A 43 -9.21 7.22 10.85
C PRO A 43 -9.90 7.87 9.67
N VAL A 44 -9.36 7.72 8.46
CA VAL A 44 -9.95 8.31 7.26
C VAL A 44 -10.42 7.16 6.37
N PRO A 45 -11.69 6.73 6.50
CA PRO A 45 -12.15 5.49 5.86
C PRO A 45 -11.93 5.37 4.36
N PRO A 46 -12.14 6.41 3.55
CA PRO A 46 -11.88 6.24 2.12
C PRO A 46 -10.41 5.94 1.82
N ALA A 47 -9.49 6.60 2.54
CA ALA A 47 -8.08 6.39 2.35
C ALA A 47 -7.65 5.02 2.85
N SER A 48 -8.11 4.65 4.05
CA SER A 48 -7.73 3.35 4.62
C SER A 48 -8.25 2.21 3.77
N ALA A 49 -9.44 2.35 3.18
CA ALA A 49 -9.99 1.31 2.33
C ALA A 49 -9.13 1.12 1.07
N ALA A 50 -8.68 2.21 0.47
CA ALA A 50 -7.85 2.12 -0.72
C ALA A 50 -6.51 1.46 -0.42
N ILE A 51 -5.91 1.84 0.69
CA ILE A 51 -4.62 1.26 1.09
C ILE A 51 -4.80 -0.23 1.42
N SER A 52 -5.86 -0.56 2.12
CA SER A 52 -6.14 -1.94 2.49
C SER A 52 -6.34 -2.81 1.24
N GLN A 53 -7.03 -2.28 0.25
CA GLN A 53 -7.23 -3.00 -0.99
C GLN A 53 -5.91 -3.25 -1.69
N TRP A 54 -5.04 -2.25 -1.74
CA TRP A 54 -3.72 -2.41 -2.34
C TRP A 54 -2.93 -3.51 -1.63
N ILE A 55 -2.96 -3.50 -0.30
CA ILE A 55 -2.27 -4.51 0.49
C ILE A 55 -2.79 -5.90 0.15
N ASN A 56 -4.10 -6.06 0.11
CA ASN A 56 -4.69 -7.35 -0.16
C ASN A 56 -4.34 -7.86 -1.54
N GLU A 57 -4.28 -6.98 -2.52
CA GLU A 57 -3.96 -7.37 -3.88
C GLU A 57 -2.53 -7.84 -4.01
N HIS A 58 -1.62 -7.27 -3.22
CA HIS A 58 -0.20 -7.58 -3.35
C HIS A 58 0.29 -8.63 -2.37
N LYS A 59 -0.53 -8.95 -1.38
CA LYS A 59 -0.11 -9.86 -0.36
C LYS A 59 -0.64 -11.26 -0.58
N LYS A 60 -1.64 -11.41 -1.40
CA LYS A 60 -2.37 -12.66 -1.50
C LYS A 60 -1.53 -13.80 -2.02
N GLU A 61 -0.53 -13.50 -2.80
CA GLU A 61 0.24 -14.57 -3.36
C GLU A 61 1.16 -15.22 -2.38
N ASN A 62 1.22 -14.69 -1.19
CA ASN A 62 2.02 -15.33 -0.19
C ASN A 62 1.34 -16.49 0.43
N ARG A 63 0.26 -16.73 0.07
CA ARG A 63 -0.38 -17.73 0.58
C ARG A 63 0.04 -18.79 0.63
#